data_1fb9a28aac8a453c816b7b4075fed0fe
#
_entry.id   1fb9a28aac8a453c816b7b4075fed0fe
#
_cell.length_a   1.000
_cell.length_b   1.000
_cell.length_c   1.000
_cell.angle_alpha   90.00
_cell.angle_beta   90.00
_cell.angle_gamma   90.00
#
_symmetry.space_group_name_H-M   'P 1'
#
loop_
_entity.id
_entity.type
_entity.pdbx_description
1 polymer ?
#
loop_
_entity_poly.entity_id
_entity_poly.type
_entity_poly.pdbx_seq_one_letter_code
_entity_poly.pdbx_strand_id
1 'polypeptide(L)'
;MHLPLTSHVSVLMSIQFSSDKEAADALARSYHALRQEIGKIIIGQDEVVRLVLTAVFSQGHCLLVGVPGLAKTLLIQTIADSLDLSFNRVQFTPDLMPSDIVGSETLTQQRDFQFVPGPIFANIVLADEINRTPPKTQAALLESMQEYAVTVAGKRYPLERPFFVLATQNPIEQEGTYPLPEAQLDRFMFNIELGYPSYEAELQIVKNTTSDTKPTVSKILHAAEIQAFQHLVRRVPVADNVVEYAVSLVHKTRPGTDRATARATQLLEWGAGPRASQHLIVGAKCNALLNGKYSPDIEDVKAVALPILRHRLVRNFKAEAEGITVEQIVKELL
;
A
#
# COMPACT_ATOMS: atom_id res chain seq x y z
N MET A 1 40.49 -5.58 23.34
CA MET A 1 39.84 -6.90 23.22
C MET A 1 38.73 -6.73 22.21
N HIS A 2 39.04 -7.01 20.91
CA HIS A 2 38.11 -6.86 19.79
C HIS A 2 37.13 -8.03 19.82
N LEU A 3 35.85 -7.77 20.06
CA LEU A 3 34.79 -8.68 19.70
C LEU A 3 34.48 -8.48 18.21
N PRO A 4 34.50 -9.52 17.39
CA PRO A 4 34.14 -9.39 15.98
C PRO A 4 32.62 -9.18 15.86
N LEU A 5 32.23 -8.19 15.07
CA LEU A 5 30.90 -8.05 14.51
C LEU A 5 30.59 -9.33 13.75
N THR A 6 29.90 -10.26 14.39
CA THR A 6 29.30 -11.40 13.71
C THR A 6 28.25 -10.89 12.76
N SER A 7 28.61 -10.86 11.49
CA SER A 7 27.68 -10.77 10.38
C SER A 7 26.70 -11.92 10.50
N HIS A 8 25.51 -11.65 11.04
CA HIS A 8 24.36 -12.51 10.83
C HIS A 8 23.98 -12.44 9.34
N VAL A 9 24.73 -13.17 8.53
CA VAL A 9 24.21 -13.65 7.26
C VAL A 9 23.14 -14.65 7.64
N SER A 10 21.91 -14.17 7.80
CA SER A 10 20.74 -15.03 7.84
C SER A 10 20.75 -15.80 6.52
N VAL A 11 21.05 -17.08 6.62
CA VAL A 11 20.78 -18.03 5.54
C VAL A 11 19.27 -17.97 5.35
N LEU A 12 18.82 -17.15 4.42
CA LEU A 12 17.47 -17.16 3.90
C LEU A 12 17.26 -18.56 3.33
N MET A 13 16.67 -19.47 4.10
CA MET A 13 16.08 -20.67 3.55
C MET A 13 15.02 -20.20 2.57
N SER A 14 15.39 -20.12 1.29
CA SER A 14 14.43 -19.86 0.22
C SER A 14 13.44 -21.00 0.24
N ILE A 15 12.20 -20.69 0.58
CA ILE A 15 11.11 -21.66 0.44
C ILE A 15 11.03 -21.98 -1.05
N GLN A 16 11.41 -23.21 -1.40
CA GLN A 16 11.36 -23.71 -2.76
C GLN A 16 10.05 -24.48 -2.93
N PHE A 17 9.11 -23.87 -3.66
CA PHE A 17 7.96 -24.59 -4.18
C PHE A 17 8.44 -25.46 -5.35
N SER A 18 7.87 -26.65 -5.53
CA SER A 18 8.22 -27.55 -6.63
C SER A 18 7.78 -27.02 -8.00
N SER A 19 6.80 -26.11 -8.01
CA SER A 19 6.28 -25.47 -9.22
C SER A 19 5.59 -24.14 -8.90
N ASP A 20 5.46 -23.27 -9.91
CA ASP A 20 4.67 -22.02 -9.81
C ASP A 20 3.19 -22.27 -9.52
N LYS A 21 2.65 -23.42 -9.96
CA LYS A 21 1.29 -23.85 -9.63
C LYS A 21 1.13 -24.12 -8.14
N GLU A 22 2.03 -24.89 -7.56
CA GLU A 22 2.03 -25.17 -6.11
C GLU A 22 2.15 -23.88 -5.29
N ALA A 23 3.04 -22.96 -5.71
CA ALA A 23 3.19 -21.66 -5.09
C ALA A 23 1.91 -20.81 -5.18
N ALA A 24 1.19 -20.84 -6.31
CA ALA A 24 -0.08 -20.15 -6.50
C ALA A 24 -1.18 -20.70 -5.58
N ASP A 25 -1.29 -22.04 -5.51
CA ASP A 25 -2.23 -22.70 -4.61
C ASP A 25 -1.91 -22.41 -3.13
N ALA A 26 -0.62 -22.36 -2.77
CA ALA A 26 -0.18 -21.99 -1.43
C ALA A 26 -0.54 -20.54 -1.10
N LEU A 27 -0.30 -19.59 -2.02
CA LEU A 27 -0.68 -18.19 -1.83
C LEU A 27 -2.18 -18.03 -1.62
N ALA A 28 -3.01 -18.69 -2.44
CA ALA A 28 -4.47 -18.63 -2.29
C ALA A 28 -4.92 -19.16 -0.93
N ARG A 29 -4.38 -20.30 -0.48
CA ARG A 29 -4.69 -20.86 0.87
C ARG A 29 -4.26 -19.91 1.99
N SER A 30 -3.04 -19.38 1.90
CA SER A 30 -2.51 -18.43 2.90
C SER A 30 -3.33 -17.14 2.96
N TYR A 31 -3.78 -16.64 1.81
CA TYR A 31 -4.65 -15.47 1.74
C TYR A 31 -5.99 -15.71 2.45
N HIS A 32 -6.63 -16.87 2.23
CA HIS A 32 -7.87 -17.20 2.94
C HIS A 32 -7.65 -17.32 4.45
N ALA A 33 -6.55 -17.95 4.88
CA ALA A 33 -6.19 -18.04 6.29
C ALA A 33 -5.92 -16.65 6.90
N LEU A 34 -5.19 -15.78 6.19
CA LEU A 34 -4.96 -14.40 6.62
C LEU A 34 -6.27 -13.63 6.81
N ARG A 35 -7.19 -13.73 5.86
CA ARG A 35 -8.50 -13.05 5.98
C ARG A 35 -9.29 -13.55 7.19
N GLN A 36 -9.26 -14.84 7.48
CA GLN A 36 -9.92 -15.42 8.65
C GLN A 36 -9.29 -14.92 9.95
N GLU A 37 -7.96 -14.89 10.04
CA GLU A 37 -7.26 -14.40 11.22
C GLU A 37 -7.49 -12.90 11.45
N ILE A 38 -7.32 -12.09 10.41
CA ILE A 38 -7.53 -10.63 10.48
C ILE A 38 -8.99 -10.33 10.84
N GLY A 39 -9.95 -11.08 10.28
CA GLY A 39 -11.38 -10.93 10.55
C GLY A 39 -11.81 -11.19 11.99
N LYS A 40 -10.97 -11.81 12.82
CA LYS A 40 -11.23 -11.94 14.28
C LYS A 40 -11.20 -10.58 15.00
N ILE A 41 -10.41 -9.63 14.48
CA ILE A 41 -10.20 -8.30 15.08
C ILE A 41 -10.83 -7.20 14.22
N ILE A 42 -10.63 -7.28 12.90
CA ILE A 42 -11.08 -6.26 11.94
C ILE A 42 -12.41 -6.70 11.32
N ILE A 43 -13.46 -6.01 11.69
CA ILE A 43 -14.84 -6.33 11.31
C ILE A 43 -15.35 -5.30 10.30
N GLY A 44 -15.99 -5.78 9.21
CA GLY A 44 -16.65 -4.93 8.24
C GLY A 44 -15.74 -4.18 7.27
N GLN A 45 -14.43 -4.52 7.21
CA GLN A 45 -13.44 -3.89 6.33
C GLN A 45 -12.78 -4.89 5.36
N ASP A 46 -13.53 -5.90 4.92
CA ASP A 46 -13.02 -6.97 4.06
C ASP A 46 -12.35 -6.48 2.80
N GLU A 47 -12.92 -5.45 2.14
CA GLU A 47 -12.38 -4.87 0.92
C GLU A 47 -11.07 -4.13 1.17
N VAL A 48 -10.97 -3.41 2.29
CA VAL A 48 -9.73 -2.73 2.69
C VAL A 48 -8.62 -3.75 2.94
N VAL A 49 -8.91 -4.81 3.70
CA VAL A 49 -7.98 -5.91 3.96
C VAL A 49 -7.54 -6.57 2.64
N ARG A 50 -8.46 -6.84 1.71
CA ARG A 50 -8.17 -7.38 0.39
C ARG A 50 -7.18 -6.51 -0.38
N LEU A 51 -7.43 -5.20 -0.45
CA LEU A 51 -6.59 -4.26 -1.18
C LEU A 51 -5.20 -4.11 -0.54
N VAL A 52 -5.13 -4.03 0.80
CA VAL A 52 -3.84 -3.94 1.51
C VAL A 52 -3.02 -5.21 1.28
N LEU A 53 -3.60 -6.40 1.40
CA LEU A 53 -2.89 -7.66 1.12
C LEU A 53 -2.48 -7.77 -0.35
N THR A 54 -3.35 -7.34 -1.29
CA THR A 54 -2.99 -7.26 -2.71
C THR A 54 -1.78 -6.35 -2.93
N ALA A 55 -1.71 -5.20 -2.26
CA ALA A 55 -0.56 -4.30 -2.35
C ALA A 55 0.71 -4.92 -1.77
N VAL A 56 0.62 -5.57 -0.60
CA VAL A 56 1.76 -6.26 0.03
C VAL A 56 2.36 -7.31 -0.92
N PHE A 57 1.54 -8.18 -1.50
CA PHE A 57 2.01 -9.21 -2.43
C PHE A 57 2.42 -8.65 -3.80
N SER A 58 1.95 -7.46 -4.17
CA SER A 58 2.33 -6.75 -5.40
C SER A 58 3.58 -5.87 -5.25
N GLN A 59 4.19 -5.79 -4.07
CA GLN A 59 5.26 -4.83 -3.73
C GLN A 59 4.82 -3.36 -3.93
N GLY A 60 3.54 -3.08 -3.70
CA GLY A 60 2.97 -1.74 -3.77
C GLY A 60 2.87 -1.11 -2.40
N HIS A 61 2.58 0.20 -2.36
CA HIS A 61 2.28 0.96 -1.15
C HIS A 61 0.86 1.49 -1.22
N CYS A 62 0.24 1.77 -0.08
CA CYS A 62 -1.15 2.24 -0.02
C CYS A 62 -1.27 3.62 0.63
N LEU A 63 -2.21 4.41 0.11
CA LEU A 63 -2.73 5.59 0.76
C LEU A 63 -4.14 5.26 1.27
N LEU A 64 -4.37 5.42 2.57
CA LEU A 64 -5.65 5.19 3.23
C LEU A 64 -6.30 6.52 3.57
N VAL A 65 -7.42 6.81 2.94
CA VAL A 65 -8.17 8.04 3.17
C VAL A 65 -9.41 7.72 3.99
N GLY A 66 -9.57 8.37 5.13
CA GLY A 66 -10.75 8.14 5.98
C GLY A 66 -10.73 8.99 7.23
N VAL A 67 -11.90 9.21 7.78
CA VAL A 67 -12.09 9.99 9.01
C VAL A 67 -11.34 9.37 10.21
N PRO A 68 -11.07 10.16 11.26
CA PRO A 68 -10.52 9.64 12.51
C PRO A 68 -11.45 8.59 13.16
N GLY A 69 -10.88 7.70 13.97
CA GLY A 69 -11.67 6.73 14.75
C GLY A 69 -12.02 5.43 14.01
N LEU A 70 -11.62 5.24 12.75
CA LEU A 70 -11.89 4.03 11.95
C LEU A 70 -10.85 2.91 12.14
N ALA A 71 -10.17 2.88 13.28
CA ALA A 71 -9.23 1.83 13.69
C ALA A 71 -8.07 1.56 12.69
N LYS A 72 -7.62 2.59 11.93
CA LYS A 72 -6.56 2.44 10.91
C LYS A 72 -5.28 1.80 11.47
N THR A 73 -4.83 2.26 12.64
CA THR A 73 -3.63 1.72 13.30
C THR A 73 -3.82 0.25 13.69
N LEU A 74 -4.98 -0.09 14.27
CA LEU A 74 -5.30 -1.47 14.65
C LEU A 74 -5.33 -2.39 13.42
N LEU A 75 -5.94 -1.95 12.32
CA LEU A 75 -5.97 -2.68 11.05
C LEU A 75 -4.55 -3.06 10.59
N ILE A 76 -3.65 -2.08 10.51
CA ILE A 76 -2.31 -2.32 9.98
C ILE A 76 -1.45 -3.13 10.93
N GLN A 77 -1.56 -2.90 12.23
CA GLN A 77 -0.87 -3.71 13.21
C GLN A 77 -1.35 -5.17 13.17
N THR A 78 -2.66 -5.39 13.07
CA THR A 78 -3.23 -6.75 12.93
C THR A 78 -2.72 -7.46 11.68
N ILE A 79 -2.58 -6.74 10.55
CA ILE A 79 -2.00 -7.29 9.32
C ILE A 79 -0.51 -7.61 9.54
N ALA A 80 0.27 -6.71 10.14
CA ALA A 80 1.69 -6.93 10.42
C ALA A 80 1.90 -8.15 11.33
N ASP A 81 1.12 -8.28 12.39
CA ASP A 81 1.17 -9.40 13.33
C ASP A 81 0.85 -10.73 12.62
N SER A 82 -0.16 -10.75 11.74
CA SER A 82 -0.54 -11.95 10.98
C SER A 82 0.49 -12.35 9.91
N LEU A 83 1.31 -11.40 9.46
CA LEU A 83 2.39 -11.60 8.48
C LEU A 83 3.76 -11.80 9.14
N ASP A 84 3.85 -11.83 10.46
CA ASP A 84 5.10 -11.91 11.23
C ASP A 84 6.15 -10.89 10.74
N LEU A 85 5.72 -9.65 10.53
CA LEU A 85 6.54 -8.56 10.05
C LEU A 85 6.72 -7.49 11.13
N SER A 86 7.91 -6.88 11.17
CA SER A 86 8.16 -5.73 12.04
C SER A 86 7.30 -4.55 11.63
N PHE A 87 6.74 -3.85 12.64
CA PHE A 87 5.82 -2.72 12.45
C PHE A 87 6.30 -1.50 13.22
N ASN A 88 6.32 -0.35 12.54
CA ASN A 88 6.50 0.96 13.17
C ASN A 88 5.41 1.94 12.73
N ARG A 89 4.99 2.80 13.64
CA ARG A 89 4.11 3.93 13.37
C ARG A 89 4.87 5.23 13.48
N VAL A 90 4.71 6.08 12.50
CA VAL A 90 5.21 7.46 12.49
C VAL A 90 4.00 8.39 12.43
N GLN A 91 3.76 9.17 13.47
CA GLN A 91 2.75 10.22 13.48
C GLN A 91 3.34 11.46 12.82
N PHE A 92 2.76 11.89 11.72
CA PHE A 92 3.20 13.08 11.01
C PHE A 92 2.61 14.33 11.68
N THR A 93 3.50 15.17 12.20
CA THR A 93 3.16 16.44 12.87
C THR A 93 3.89 17.59 12.18
N PRO A 94 3.44 18.85 12.29
CA PRO A 94 4.07 19.99 11.60
C PRO A 94 5.55 20.20 11.90
N ASP A 95 6.01 19.75 13.04
CA ASP A 95 7.40 19.86 13.53
C ASP A 95 8.26 18.65 13.21
N LEU A 96 7.69 17.56 12.66
CA LEU A 96 8.44 16.34 12.32
C LEU A 96 9.50 16.63 11.25
N MET A 97 10.73 16.22 11.53
CA MET A 97 11.87 16.40 10.62
C MET A 97 12.14 15.12 9.81
N PRO A 98 12.75 15.20 8.62
CA PRO A 98 13.18 14.03 7.86
C PRO A 98 14.06 13.05 8.66
N SER A 99 14.96 13.57 9.51
CA SER A 99 15.82 12.77 10.40
C SER A 99 15.05 11.92 11.41
N ASP A 100 13.86 12.37 11.83
CA ASP A 100 13.01 11.62 12.76
C ASP A 100 12.41 10.38 12.10
N ILE A 101 12.33 10.36 10.77
CA ILE A 101 11.84 9.24 9.97
C ILE A 101 12.97 8.30 9.57
N VAL A 102 14.03 8.87 8.97
CA VAL A 102 15.10 8.08 8.34
C VAL A 102 16.26 7.76 9.30
N GLY A 103 16.33 8.45 10.44
CA GLY A 103 17.45 8.34 11.36
C GLY A 103 18.52 9.42 11.12
N SER A 104 19.52 9.43 11.99
CA SER A 104 20.59 10.41 11.97
C SER A 104 21.91 9.83 12.42
N GLU A 105 23.04 10.50 12.08
CA GLU A 105 24.32 10.18 12.67
C GLU A 105 24.47 10.93 14.01
N THR A 106 24.86 10.20 15.05
CA THR A 106 25.14 10.75 16.37
C THR A 106 26.60 10.57 16.73
N LEU A 107 27.17 11.54 17.44
CA LEU A 107 28.55 11.46 17.92
C LEU A 107 28.61 10.59 19.17
N THR A 108 29.39 9.51 19.13
CA THR A 108 29.62 8.64 20.28
C THR A 108 30.57 9.29 21.29
N GLN A 109 30.65 8.72 22.50
CA GLN A 109 31.64 9.15 23.52
C GLN A 109 33.09 9.02 23.04
N GLN A 110 33.33 8.13 22.07
CA GLN A 110 34.64 7.93 21.44
C GLN A 110 34.95 8.91 20.31
N ARG A 111 34.05 9.87 20.04
CA ARG A 111 34.11 10.88 18.96
C ARG A 111 33.99 10.28 17.55
N ASP A 112 33.40 9.10 17.43
CA ASP A 112 33.06 8.50 16.15
C ASP A 112 31.56 8.75 15.81
N PHE A 113 31.26 8.92 14.54
CA PHE A 113 29.87 9.02 14.08
C PHE A 113 29.24 7.63 13.96
N GLN A 114 28.11 7.46 14.62
CA GLN A 114 27.31 6.24 14.54
C GLN A 114 25.93 6.57 13.99
N PHE A 115 25.50 5.80 12.99
CA PHE A 115 24.14 5.90 12.46
C PHE A 115 23.16 5.28 13.46
N VAL A 116 22.12 6.04 13.81
CA VAL A 116 20.98 5.58 14.60
C VAL A 116 19.79 5.51 13.63
N PRO A 117 19.30 4.28 13.32
CA PRO A 117 18.18 4.11 12.38
C PRO A 117 16.90 4.73 12.93
N GLY A 118 16.14 5.37 12.06
CA GLY A 118 14.82 5.90 12.36
C GLY A 118 13.71 4.83 12.24
N PRO A 119 12.47 5.18 12.54
CA PRO A 119 11.33 4.25 12.52
C PRO A 119 11.02 3.66 11.13
N ILE A 120 11.58 4.20 10.05
CA ILE A 120 11.42 3.66 8.71
C ILE A 120 12.07 2.27 8.54
N PHE A 121 13.00 1.89 9.43
CA PHE A 121 13.66 0.59 9.43
C PHE A 121 12.76 -0.48 10.07
N ALA A 122 11.64 -0.73 9.40
CA ALA A 122 10.70 -1.82 9.69
C ALA A 122 10.14 -2.35 8.37
N ASN A 123 9.56 -3.55 8.40
CA ASN A 123 8.93 -4.14 7.21
C ASN A 123 7.63 -3.42 6.83
N ILE A 124 6.84 -3.03 7.84
CA ILE A 124 5.61 -2.28 7.66
C ILE A 124 5.71 -0.95 8.41
N VAL A 125 5.53 0.14 7.69
CA VAL A 125 5.54 1.50 8.25
C VAL A 125 4.16 2.13 8.03
N LEU A 126 3.52 2.50 9.13
CA LEU A 126 2.32 3.34 9.11
C LEU A 126 2.74 4.81 9.22
N ALA A 127 2.62 5.55 8.12
CA ALA A 127 2.80 7.00 8.08
C ALA A 127 1.44 7.67 8.35
N ASP A 128 1.17 7.95 9.62
CA ASP A 128 -0.15 8.43 10.03
C ASP A 128 -0.25 9.95 9.85
N GLU A 129 -1.32 10.40 9.15
CA GLU A 129 -1.60 11.80 8.79
C GLU A 129 -0.46 12.47 7.99
N ILE A 130 0.00 11.81 6.92
CA ILE A 130 1.15 12.26 6.11
C ILE A 130 1.04 13.71 5.61
N ASN A 131 -0.18 14.20 5.41
CA ASN A 131 -0.46 15.57 4.96
C ASN A 131 -0.29 16.64 6.04
N ARG A 132 0.04 16.31 7.29
CA ARG A 132 0.29 17.29 8.38
C ARG A 132 1.72 17.79 8.45
N THR A 133 2.64 17.26 7.66
CA THR A 133 4.03 17.71 7.62
C THR A 133 4.36 18.47 6.34
N PRO A 134 5.37 19.37 6.38
CA PRO A 134 5.85 20.05 5.18
C PRO A 134 6.35 19.06 4.10
N PRO A 135 6.35 19.47 2.81
CA PRO A 135 6.72 18.63 1.68
C PRO A 135 8.11 17.98 1.78
N LYS A 136 9.06 18.64 2.45
CA LYS A 136 10.43 18.11 2.64
C LYS A 136 10.43 16.83 3.47
N THR A 137 9.62 16.76 4.52
CA THR A 137 9.50 15.58 5.38
C THR A 137 8.74 14.46 4.68
N GLN A 138 7.66 14.81 3.94
CA GLN A 138 6.94 13.85 3.10
C GLN A 138 7.88 13.21 2.06
N ALA A 139 8.74 14.03 1.41
CA ALA A 139 9.67 13.56 0.39
C ALA A 139 10.64 12.50 0.91
N ALA A 140 11.11 12.57 2.15
CA ALA A 140 12.01 11.57 2.73
C ALA A 140 11.38 10.17 2.80
N LEU A 141 10.10 10.08 3.20
CA LEU A 141 9.36 8.82 3.17
C LEU A 141 9.15 8.32 1.74
N LEU A 142 8.70 9.20 0.84
CA LEU A 142 8.36 8.86 -0.54
C LEU A 142 9.58 8.43 -1.37
N GLU A 143 10.76 8.99 -1.09
CA GLU A 143 12.02 8.54 -1.67
C GLU A 143 12.35 7.10 -1.21
N SER A 144 12.24 6.85 0.08
CA SER A 144 12.50 5.53 0.67
C SER A 144 11.58 4.44 0.12
N MET A 145 10.32 4.77 -0.19
CA MET A 145 9.37 3.86 -0.85
C MET A 145 9.83 3.44 -2.24
N GLN A 146 10.46 4.33 -2.98
CA GLN A 146 10.90 4.08 -4.34
C GLN A 146 12.27 3.39 -4.40
N GLU A 147 13.20 3.83 -3.57
CA GLU A 147 14.59 3.37 -3.58
C GLU A 147 14.82 2.13 -2.70
N TYR A 148 13.89 1.79 -1.83
CA TYR A 148 14.04 0.77 -0.79
C TYR A 148 15.33 0.95 0.02
N ALA A 149 15.71 2.20 0.24
CA ALA A 149 16.89 2.61 0.97
C ALA A 149 16.74 4.06 1.41
N VAL A 150 17.51 4.45 2.41
CA VAL A 150 17.67 5.86 2.82
C VAL A 150 19.12 6.29 2.66
N THR A 151 19.34 7.57 2.39
CA THR A 151 20.68 8.16 2.31
C THR A 151 20.84 9.15 3.45
N VAL A 152 21.76 8.86 4.39
CA VAL A 152 22.09 9.73 5.53
C VAL A 152 23.58 10.01 5.51
N ALA A 153 23.96 11.29 5.62
CA ALA A 153 25.35 11.75 5.59
C ALA A 153 26.17 11.17 4.40
N GLY A 154 25.54 11.03 3.23
CA GLY A 154 26.17 10.50 2.02
C GLY A 154 26.31 8.98 1.96
N LYS A 155 25.87 8.25 3.00
CA LYS A 155 25.87 6.79 3.02
C LYS A 155 24.46 6.25 2.75
N ARG A 156 24.38 5.20 1.92
CA ARG A 156 23.13 4.51 1.60
C ARG A 156 22.91 3.34 2.55
N TYR A 157 21.74 3.31 3.18
CA TYR A 157 21.30 2.26 4.10
C TYR A 157 20.08 1.56 3.48
N PRO A 158 20.20 0.28 3.08
CA PRO A 158 19.08 -0.47 2.51
C PRO A 158 18.03 -0.77 3.57
N LEU A 159 16.76 -0.77 3.15
CA LEU A 159 15.63 -1.21 3.98
C LEU A 159 15.42 -2.72 3.80
N GLU A 160 15.08 -3.39 4.90
CA GLU A 160 14.81 -4.82 4.90
C GLU A 160 13.53 -5.13 4.11
N ARG A 161 13.56 -6.20 3.32
CA ARG A 161 12.39 -6.63 2.55
C ARG A 161 11.68 -7.81 3.22
N PRO A 162 10.34 -7.92 3.06
CA PRO A 162 9.45 -7.00 2.32
C PRO A 162 9.34 -5.66 3.04
N PHE A 163 9.27 -4.57 2.28
CA PHE A 163 9.06 -3.22 2.81
C PHE A 163 7.75 -2.65 2.26
N PHE A 164 6.87 -2.27 3.16
CA PHE A 164 5.54 -1.76 2.82
C PHE A 164 5.23 -0.50 3.63
N VAL A 165 4.77 0.54 2.94
CA VAL A 165 4.28 1.78 3.57
C VAL A 165 2.78 1.88 3.36
N LEU A 166 2.08 2.13 4.44
CA LEU A 166 0.70 2.58 4.42
C LEU A 166 0.67 3.98 5.00
N ALA A 167 0.35 4.96 4.15
CA ALA A 167 0.15 6.33 4.58
C ALA A 167 -1.34 6.58 4.84
N THR A 168 -1.67 7.43 5.81
CA THR A 168 -3.05 7.85 6.05
C THR A 168 -3.23 9.34 5.78
N GLN A 169 -4.43 9.68 5.33
CA GLN A 169 -4.90 11.08 5.24
C GLN A 169 -6.28 11.20 5.90
N ASN A 170 -6.46 12.32 6.59
CA ASN A 170 -7.77 12.71 7.09
C ASN A 170 -8.39 13.71 6.11
N PRO A 171 -9.51 13.38 5.44
CA PRO A 171 -10.12 14.28 4.45
C PRO A 171 -10.83 15.48 5.06
N ILE A 172 -11.12 15.45 6.36
CA ILE A 172 -11.89 16.53 7.04
C ILE A 172 -10.95 17.65 7.47
N GLU A 173 -9.73 17.32 7.92
CA GLU A 173 -8.76 18.30 8.37
C GLU A 173 -8.08 18.97 7.19
N GLN A 174 -8.48 20.20 6.89
CA GLN A 174 -7.86 21.02 5.84
C GLN A 174 -6.91 22.08 6.41
N GLU A 175 -7.16 22.54 7.62
CA GLU A 175 -6.37 23.58 8.28
C GLU A 175 -5.03 23.04 8.76
N GLY A 176 -3.93 23.71 8.42
CA GLY A 176 -2.58 23.25 8.79
C GLY A 176 -2.08 22.00 8.03
N THR A 177 -2.67 21.67 6.88
CA THR A 177 -2.27 20.52 6.07
C THR A 177 -1.51 20.94 4.80
N TYR A 178 -0.67 20.04 4.32
CA TYR A 178 0.09 20.16 3.08
C TYR A 178 -0.32 19.01 2.16
N PRO A 179 -1.15 19.25 1.15
CA PRO A 179 -1.59 18.21 0.22
C PRO A 179 -0.38 17.60 -0.51
N LEU A 180 -0.44 16.29 -0.73
CA LEU A 180 0.54 15.60 -1.55
C LEU A 180 0.34 15.99 -3.02
N PRO A 181 1.40 16.45 -3.72
CA PRO A 181 1.33 16.65 -5.17
C PRO A 181 0.99 15.36 -5.92
N GLU A 182 0.36 15.47 -7.09
CA GLU A 182 -0.06 14.32 -7.92
C GLU A 182 1.11 13.39 -8.27
N ALA A 183 2.29 13.94 -8.53
CA ALA A 183 3.51 13.16 -8.80
C ALA A 183 3.97 12.31 -7.59
N GLN A 184 3.63 12.73 -6.38
CA GLN A 184 3.90 11.99 -5.16
C GLN A 184 2.80 10.96 -4.88
N LEU A 185 1.54 11.32 -5.12
CA LEU A 185 0.40 10.39 -5.04
C LEU A 185 0.56 9.21 -5.99
N ASP A 186 1.11 9.42 -7.19
CA ASP A 186 1.35 8.36 -8.19
C ASP A 186 2.30 7.24 -7.70
N ARG A 187 3.05 7.45 -6.61
CA ARG A 187 3.91 6.42 -5.98
C ARG A 187 3.12 5.38 -5.20
N PHE A 188 1.94 5.72 -4.73
CA PHE A 188 1.04 4.75 -4.09
C PHE A 188 0.37 3.88 -5.15
N MET A 189 0.33 2.56 -4.90
CA MET A 189 -0.37 1.63 -5.78
C MET A 189 -1.88 1.85 -5.68
N PHE A 190 -2.40 1.86 -4.46
CA PHE A 190 -3.81 2.03 -4.17
C PHE A 190 -4.07 3.29 -3.32
N ASN A 191 -5.13 3.99 -3.67
CA ASN A 191 -5.83 4.91 -2.79
C ASN A 191 -7.10 4.20 -2.30
N ILE A 192 -7.13 3.89 -1.01
CA ILE A 192 -8.18 3.11 -0.36
C ILE A 192 -9.01 4.03 0.51
N GLU A 193 -10.31 4.12 0.25
CA GLU A 193 -11.23 4.87 1.10
C GLU A 193 -11.77 4.01 2.22
N LEU A 194 -11.67 4.54 3.43
CA LEU A 194 -12.21 3.94 4.64
C LEU A 194 -13.51 4.65 5.01
N GLY A 195 -14.63 3.95 4.78
CA GLY A 195 -15.96 4.40 5.21
C GLY A 195 -16.31 3.95 6.62
N TYR A 196 -17.42 4.48 7.14
CA TYR A 196 -17.99 3.97 8.37
C TYR A 196 -18.41 2.50 8.21
N PRO A 197 -18.32 1.68 9.28
CA PRO A 197 -18.84 0.33 9.27
C PRO A 197 -20.36 0.32 9.08
N SER A 198 -20.91 -0.80 8.57
CA SER A 198 -22.36 -1.00 8.59
C SER A 198 -22.88 -1.09 10.03
N TYR A 199 -24.18 -0.90 10.20
CA TYR A 199 -24.80 -1.02 11.53
C TYR A 199 -24.52 -2.38 12.18
N GLU A 200 -24.60 -3.47 11.41
CA GLU A 200 -24.32 -4.83 11.88
C GLU A 200 -22.87 -5.02 12.28
N ALA A 201 -21.94 -4.46 11.47
CA ALA A 201 -20.51 -4.51 11.76
C ALA A 201 -20.21 -3.70 13.05
N GLU A 202 -20.81 -2.52 13.22
CA GLU A 202 -20.62 -1.69 14.41
C GLU A 202 -21.15 -2.36 15.68
N LEU A 203 -22.32 -3.01 15.60
CA LEU A 203 -22.84 -3.83 16.71
C LEU A 203 -21.85 -4.94 17.12
N GLN A 204 -21.25 -5.60 16.14
CA GLN A 204 -20.27 -6.66 16.41
C GLN A 204 -18.96 -6.09 17.00
N ILE A 205 -18.49 -4.95 16.48
CA ILE A 205 -17.33 -4.23 17.02
C ILE A 205 -17.56 -3.91 18.50
N VAL A 206 -18.69 -3.28 18.83
CA VAL A 206 -19.02 -2.91 20.22
C VAL A 206 -19.02 -4.13 21.12
N LYS A 207 -19.70 -5.22 20.74
CA LYS A 207 -19.74 -6.46 21.52
C LYS A 207 -18.35 -7.04 21.79
N ASN A 208 -17.47 -7.04 20.76
CA ASN A 208 -16.13 -7.61 20.88
C ASN A 208 -15.19 -6.71 21.68
N THR A 209 -15.29 -5.38 21.55
CA THR A 209 -14.34 -4.43 22.17
C THR A 209 -14.72 -4.08 23.62
N THR A 210 -15.97 -4.30 24.01
CA THR A 210 -16.44 -4.05 25.40
C THR A 210 -16.45 -5.32 26.25
N SER A 211 -16.08 -6.49 25.69
CA SER A 211 -15.92 -7.73 26.43
C SER A 211 -14.51 -7.84 27.04
N ASP A 212 -14.34 -8.68 28.05
CA ASP A 212 -13.05 -8.91 28.71
C ASP A 212 -12.10 -9.79 27.87
N THR A 213 -12.58 -10.39 26.78
CA THR A 213 -11.81 -11.21 25.87
C THR A 213 -11.17 -10.36 24.77
N LYS A 214 -9.82 -10.40 24.70
CA LYS A 214 -9.07 -9.77 23.58
C LYS A 214 -8.69 -10.85 22.57
N PRO A 215 -9.27 -10.85 21.36
CA PRO A 215 -8.85 -11.79 20.32
C PRO A 215 -7.40 -11.51 19.92
N THR A 216 -6.64 -12.57 19.70
CA THR A 216 -5.27 -12.52 19.17
C THR A 216 -5.23 -13.13 17.78
N VAL A 217 -4.33 -12.65 16.93
CA VAL A 217 -4.10 -13.23 15.60
C VAL A 217 -2.92 -14.17 15.64
N SER A 218 -3.02 -15.25 14.87
CA SER A 218 -1.93 -16.16 14.62
C SER A 218 -1.07 -15.68 13.47
N LYS A 219 0.23 -15.94 13.53
CA LYS A 219 1.16 -15.71 12.44
C LYS A 219 0.89 -16.75 11.35
N ILE A 220 0.59 -16.29 10.12
CA ILE A 220 0.23 -17.16 8.99
C ILE A 220 1.37 -17.25 7.97
N LEU A 221 2.12 -16.16 7.77
CA LEU A 221 3.23 -16.08 6.83
C LEU A 221 4.42 -15.42 7.50
N HIS A 222 5.60 -15.65 6.92
CA HIS A 222 6.85 -15.00 7.31
C HIS A 222 7.44 -14.22 6.11
N ALA A 223 8.39 -13.34 6.38
CA ALA A 223 9.01 -12.45 5.38
C ALA A 223 9.50 -13.20 4.13
N ALA A 224 10.13 -14.38 4.28
CA ALA A 224 10.63 -15.17 3.17
C ALA A 224 9.52 -15.68 2.24
N GLU A 225 8.39 -16.12 2.81
CA GLU A 225 7.23 -16.59 2.04
C GLU A 225 6.60 -15.43 1.27
N ILE A 226 6.47 -14.27 1.91
CA ILE A 226 5.92 -13.08 1.28
C ILE A 226 6.79 -12.67 0.09
N GLN A 227 8.13 -12.67 0.23
CA GLN A 227 9.03 -12.38 -0.88
C GLN A 227 8.90 -13.40 -2.02
N ALA A 228 8.78 -14.70 -1.70
CA ALA A 228 8.56 -15.75 -2.70
C ALA A 228 7.24 -15.50 -3.48
N PHE A 229 6.17 -15.14 -2.80
CA PHE A 229 4.90 -14.80 -3.43
C PHE A 229 4.96 -13.51 -4.26
N GLN A 230 5.71 -12.50 -3.81
CA GLN A 230 5.96 -11.28 -4.59
C GLN A 230 6.68 -11.59 -5.90
N HIS A 231 7.65 -12.50 -5.88
CA HIS A 231 8.31 -12.99 -7.09
C HIS A 231 7.37 -13.79 -7.99
N LEU A 232 6.51 -14.63 -7.39
CA LEU A 232 5.49 -15.37 -8.14
C LEU A 232 4.54 -14.44 -8.89
N VAL A 233 3.99 -13.43 -8.22
CA VAL A 233 3.09 -12.43 -8.85
C VAL A 233 3.73 -11.83 -10.10
N ARG A 234 5.03 -11.50 -10.06
CA ARG A 234 5.75 -10.96 -11.22
C ARG A 234 5.82 -11.94 -12.39
N ARG A 235 5.98 -13.25 -12.12
CA ARG A 235 6.12 -14.31 -13.14
C ARG A 235 4.79 -14.76 -13.74
N VAL A 236 3.65 -14.47 -13.15
CA VAL A 236 2.34 -14.86 -13.69
C VAL A 236 2.19 -14.39 -15.13
N PRO A 237 1.87 -15.29 -16.08
CA PRO A 237 1.64 -14.90 -17.46
C PRO A 237 0.36 -14.06 -17.59
N VAL A 238 0.33 -13.18 -18.58
CA VAL A 238 -0.83 -12.33 -18.90
C VAL A 238 -1.07 -12.42 -20.40
N ALA A 239 -2.32 -12.62 -20.78
CA ALA A 239 -2.71 -12.61 -22.18
C ALA A 239 -2.67 -11.17 -22.75
N ASP A 240 -2.31 -11.02 -24.03
CA ASP A 240 -2.14 -9.71 -24.67
C ASP A 240 -3.42 -8.86 -24.61
N ASN A 241 -4.58 -9.46 -24.79
CA ASN A 241 -5.87 -8.75 -24.69
C ASN A 241 -6.12 -8.12 -23.31
N VAL A 242 -5.61 -8.72 -22.22
CA VAL A 242 -5.71 -8.16 -20.87
C VAL A 242 -4.76 -6.96 -20.72
N VAL A 243 -3.55 -7.08 -21.29
CA VAL A 243 -2.58 -5.97 -21.31
C VAL A 243 -3.14 -4.80 -22.12
N GLU A 244 -3.67 -5.08 -23.32
CA GLU A 244 -4.31 -4.08 -24.18
C GLU A 244 -5.49 -3.40 -23.50
N TYR A 245 -6.34 -4.16 -22.79
CA TYR A 245 -7.45 -3.60 -22.03
C TYR A 245 -6.96 -2.63 -20.96
N ALA A 246 -5.97 -3.02 -20.12
CA ALA A 246 -5.44 -2.17 -19.07
C ALA A 246 -4.80 -0.88 -19.61
N VAL A 247 -4.03 -0.98 -20.68
CA VAL A 247 -3.42 0.18 -21.36
C VAL A 247 -4.50 1.06 -21.98
N SER A 248 -5.48 0.47 -22.68
CA SER A 248 -6.61 1.21 -23.28
C SER A 248 -7.43 1.94 -22.21
N LEU A 249 -7.71 1.30 -21.09
CA LEU A 249 -8.43 1.92 -19.96
C LEU A 249 -7.71 3.18 -19.48
N VAL A 250 -6.40 3.13 -19.29
CA VAL A 250 -5.60 4.30 -18.90
C VAL A 250 -5.60 5.39 -19.98
N HIS A 251 -5.45 5.02 -21.26
CA HIS A 251 -5.50 5.98 -22.37
C HIS A 251 -6.85 6.69 -22.49
N LYS A 252 -7.95 6.01 -22.24
CA LYS A 252 -9.30 6.58 -22.22
C LYS A 252 -9.45 7.71 -21.20
N THR A 253 -8.63 7.75 -20.15
CA THR A 253 -8.66 8.79 -19.11
C THR A 253 -7.97 10.09 -19.50
N ARG A 254 -7.16 10.13 -20.60
CA ARG A 254 -6.28 11.24 -20.94
C ARG A 254 -6.97 12.25 -21.87
N PRO A 255 -7.46 13.41 -21.37
CA PRO A 255 -8.13 14.39 -22.21
C PRO A 255 -7.18 14.91 -23.29
N GLY A 256 -7.74 15.22 -24.47
CA GLY A 256 -6.99 15.76 -25.60
C GLY A 256 -6.11 14.77 -26.37
N THR A 257 -6.22 13.47 -26.10
CA THR A 257 -5.55 12.41 -26.87
C THR A 257 -6.54 11.67 -27.77
N ASP A 258 -6.05 11.01 -28.82
CA ASP A 258 -6.87 10.29 -29.81
C ASP A 258 -7.73 9.16 -29.21
N ARG A 259 -7.33 8.63 -28.05
CA ARG A 259 -8.03 7.53 -27.36
C ARG A 259 -8.88 7.99 -26.17
N ALA A 260 -8.90 9.30 -25.90
CA ALA A 260 -9.72 9.86 -24.83
C ALA A 260 -11.20 9.62 -25.10
N THR A 261 -11.97 9.28 -24.06
CA THR A 261 -13.42 9.28 -24.17
C THR A 261 -13.95 10.73 -24.16
N ALA A 262 -15.11 10.96 -24.79
CA ALA A 262 -15.78 12.25 -24.71
C ALA A 262 -16.02 12.68 -23.25
N ARG A 263 -16.34 11.72 -22.39
CA ARG A 263 -16.58 11.94 -20.96
C ARG A 263 -15.32 12.38 -20.23
N ALA A 264 -14.18 11.71 -20.46
CA ALA A 264 -12.89 12.10 -19.90
C ALA A 264 -12.48 13.50 -20.35
N THR A 265 -12.63 13.82 -21.62
CA THR A 265 -12.33 15.15 -22.16
C THR A 265 -13.20 16.25 -21.55
N GLN A 266 -14.46 15.95 -21.22
CA GLN A 266 -15.37 16.91 -20.60
C GLN A 266 -15.13 17.14 -19.10
N LEU A 267 -14.64 16.14 -18.38
CA LEU A 267 -14.66 16.11 -16.91
C LEU A 267 -13.27 16.06 -16.25
N LEU A 268 -12.24 15.68 -17.00
CA LEU A 268 -10.90 15.60 -16.47
C LEU A 268 -10.01 16.72 -17.00
N GLU A 269 -9.16 17.23 -16.12
CA GLU A 269 -8.04 18.10 -16.46
C GLU A 269 -6.82 17.26 -16.82
N TRP A 270 -6.56 16.20 -16.00
CA TRP A 270 -5.47 15.26 -16.20
C TRP A 270 -5.92 13.82 -16.03
N GLY A 271 -5.41 12.96 -16.90
CA GLY A 271 -5.60 11.51 -16.86
C GLY A 271 -4.39 10.78 -16.29
N ALA A 272 -4.54 9.47 -16.08
CA ALA A 272 -3.52 8.63 -15.48
C ALA A 272 -2.29 8.41 -16.36
N GLY A 273 -1.11 8.35 -15.72
CA GLY A 273 0.18 8.08 -16.36
C GLY A 273 0.43 6.57 -16.61
N PRO A 274 1.57 6.20 -17.25
CA PRO A 274 1.91 4.81 -17.55
C PRO A 274 2.05 3.92 -16.32
N ARG A 275 2.40 4.48 -15.14
CA ARG A 275 2.47 3.72 -13.88
C ARG A 275 1.12 3.13 -13.51
N ALA A 276 0.01 3.77 -13.84
CA ALA A 276 -1.33 3.21 -13.65
C ALA A 276 -1.51 1.90 -14.43
N SER A 277 -1.10 1.83 -15.70
CA SER A 277 -1.16 0.59 -16.50
C SER A 277 -0.32 -0.53 -15.87
N GLN A 278 0.86 -0.20 -15.36
CA GLN A 278 1.73 -1.16 -14.68
C GLN A 278 1.07 -1.71 -13.40
N HIS A 279 0.49 -0.81 -12.57
CA HIS A 279 -0.19 -1.20 -11.35
C HIS A 279 -1.47 -2.01 -11.64
N LEU A 280 -2.22 -1.69 -12.70
CA LEU A 280 -3.39 -2.47 -13.14
C LEU A 280 -3.01 -3.91 -13.45
N ILE A 281 -1.93 -4.12 -14.21
CA ILE A 281 -1.48 -5.46 -14.55
C ILE A 281 -0.95 -6.22 -13.34
N VAL A 282 -0.08 -5.60 -12.52
CA VAL A 282 0.46 -6.27 -11.33
C VAL A 282 -0.65 -6.55 -10.31
N GLY A 283 -1.56 -5.60 -10.11
CA GLY A 283 -2.71 -5.79 -9.23
C GLY A 283 -3.66 -6.87 -9.71
N ALA A 284 -3.93 -6.94 -11.03
CA ALA A 284 -4.75 -8.01 -11.63
C ALA A 284 -4.11 -9.39 -11.47
N LYS A 285 -2.78 -9.51 -11.70
CA LYS A 285 -2.03 -10.76 -11.45
C LYS A 285 -2.19 -11.23 -10.01
N CYS A 286 -2.00 -10.33 -9.06
CA CYS A 286 -2.15 -10.64 -7.65
C CYS A 286 -3.59 -11.01 -7.32
N ASN A 287 -4.58 -10.22 -7.77
CA ASN A 287 -5.99 -10.50 -7.55
C ASN A 287 -6.41 -11.87 -8.09
N ALA A 288 -5.93 -12.24 -9.28
CA ALA A 288 -6.17 -13.55 -9.86
C ALA A 288 -5.63 -14.68 -8.98
N LEU A 289 -4.36 -14.59 -8.54
CA LEU A 289 -3.74 -15.58 -7.66
C LEU A 289 -4.47 -15.72 -6.32
N LEU A 290 -4.87 -14.61 -5.69
CA LEU A 290 -5.61 -14.60 -4.44
C LEU A 290 -6.98 -15.28 -4.57
N ASN A 291 -7.56 -15.28 -5.78
CA ASN A 291 -8.81 -15.95 -6.11
C ASN A 291 -8.60 -17.35 -6.71
N GLY A 292 -7.40 -17.92 -6.63
CA GLY A 292 -7.10 -19.28 -7.11
C GLY A 292 -6.98 -19.42 -8.63
N LYS A 293 -6.83 -18.30 -9.37
CA LYS A 293 -6.56 -18.32 -10.82
C LYS A 293 -5.05 -18.29 -11.05
N TYR A 294 -4.57 -18.87 -12.15
CA TYR A 294 -3.15 -18.90 -12.53
C TYR A 294 -2.77 -17.85 -13.58
N SER A 295 -3.74 -17.08 -14.06
CA SER A 295 -3.58 -15.96 -15.00
C SER A 295 -4.72 -14.98 -14.81
N PRO A 296 -4.48 -13.65 -14.88
CA PRO A 296 -5.53 -12.65 -14.78
C PRO A 296 -6.38 -12.60 -16.06
N ASP A 297 -7.62 -12.22 -15.88
CA ASP A 297 -8.54 -11.81 -16.95
C ASP A 297 -8.93 -10.30 -16.80
N ILE A 298 -9.82 -9.84 -17.68
CA ILE A 298 -10.29 -8.44 -17.68
C ILE A 298 -11.01 -8.09 -16.37
N GLU A 299 -11.72 -9.04 -15.77
CA GLU A 299 -12.43 -8.79 -14.51
C GLU A 299 -11.45 -8.58 -13.35
N ASP A 300 -10.28 -9.22 -13.35
CA ASP A 300 -9.23 -8.96 -12.38
C ASP A 300 -8.65 -7.54 -12.52
N VAL A 301 -8.56 -7.01 -13.75
CA VAL A 301 -8.17 -5.61 -13.99
C VAL A 301 -9.24 -4.65 -13.45
N LYS A 302 -10.51 -4.92 -13.73
CA LYS A 302 -11.64 -4.09 -13.23
C LYS A 302 -11.69 -4.08 -11.71
N ALA A 303 -11.44 -5.23 -11.06
CA ALA A 303 -11.47 -5.36 -9.61
C ALA A 303 -10.47 -4.46 -8.87
N VAL A 304 -9.38 -4.04 -9.52
CA VAL A 304 -8.36 -3.16 -8.94
C VAL A 304 -8.33 -1.77 -9.57
N ALA A 305 -9.16 -1.50 -10.58
CA ALA A 305 -9.09 -0.28 -11.37
C ALA A 305 -9.39 0.98 -10.54
N LEU A 306 -10.49 0.98 -9.78
CA LEU A 306 -10.89 2.16 -9.01
C LEU A 306 -9.85 2.60 -8.00
N PRO A 307 -9.34 1.75 -7.08
CA PRO A 307 -8.34 2.18 -6.11
C PRO A 307 -6.99 2.57 -6.76
N ILE A 308 -6.70 2.10 -7.99
CA ILE A 308 -5.50 2.51 -8.74
C ILE A 308 -5.71 3.87 -9.42
N LEU A 309 -6.87 4.13 -9.99
CA LEU A 309 -7.12 5.32 -10.78
C LEU A 309 -7.57 6.52 -9.96
N ARG A 310 -8.21 6.30 -8.79
CA ARG A 310 -8.83 7.36 -7.98
C ARG A 310 -7.93 8.56 -7.74
N HIS A 311 -6.68 8.38 -7.36
CA HIS A 311 -5.72 9.43 -7.05
C HIS A 311 -4.86 9.88 -8.23
N ARG A 312 -5.17 9.39 -9.43
CA ARG A 312 -4.46 9.70 -10.68
C ARG A 312 -5.26 10.49 -11.68
N LEU A 313 -6.55 10.67 -11.39
CA LEU A 313 -7.47 11.44 -12.24
C LEU A 313 -7.75 12.77 -11.55
N VAL A 314 -7.47 13.87 -12.24
CA VAL A 314 -7.75 15.22 -11.76
C VAL A 314 -8.99 15.72 -12.46
N ARG A 315 -10.03 16.03 -11.69
CA ARG A 315 -11.28 16.61 -12.22
C ARG A 315 -11.05 18.06 -12.63
N ASN A 316 -11.73 18.48 -13.67
CA ASN A 316 -11.77 19.88 -14.05
C ASN A 316 -12.89 20.63 -13.32
N PHE A 317 -12.91 21.96 -13.46
CA PHE A 317 -13.91 22.82 -12.82
C PHE A 317 -15.36 22.41 -13.12
N LYS A 318 -15.63 21.92 -14.35
CA LYS A 318 -16.99 21.47 -14.71
C LYS A 318 -17.43 20.26 -13.89
N ALA A 319 -16.57 19.26 -13.75
CA ALA A 319 -16.86 18.08 -12.95
C ALA A 319 -17.07 18.42 -11.47
N GLU A 320 -16.30 19.38 -10.95
CA GLU A 320 -16.46 19.86 -9.58
C GLU A 320 -17.78 20.62 -9.37
N ALA A 321 -18.12 21.52 -10.28
CA ALA A 321 -19.36 22.27 -10.23
C ALA A 321 -20.62 21.39 -10.37
N GLU A 322 -20.54 20.31 -11.15
CA GLU A 322 -21.62 19.33 -11.33
C GLU A 322 -21.63 18.26 -10.21
N GLY A 323 -20.69 18.27 -9.26
CA GLY A 323 -20.58 17.28 -8.18
C GLY A 323 -20.23 15.87 -8.65
N ILE A 324 -19.66 15.73 -9.85
CA ILE A 324 -19.30 14.43 -10.43
C ILE A 324 -18.00 13.94 -9.75
N THR A 325 -18.05 12.72 -9.22
CA THR A 325 -16.89 12.13 -8.52
C THR A 325 -15.99 11.34 -9.47
N VAL A 326 -14.73 11.10 -9.05
CA VAL A 326 -13.79 10.25 -9.80
C VAL A 326 -14.33 8.83 -9.93
N GLU A 327 -15.00 8.31 -8.89
CA GLU A 327 -15.62 6.99 -8.88
C GLU A 327 -16.65 6.82 -10.00
N GLN A 328 -17.49 7.85 -10.20
CA GLN A 328 -18.48 7.85 -11.28
C GLN A 328 -17.80 7.82 -12.65
N ILE A 329 -16.76 8.64 -12.82
CA ILE A 329 -15.99 8.66 -14.07
C ILE A 329 -15.33 7.32 -14.34
N VAL A 330 -14.64 6.72 -13.35
CA VAL A 330 -13.98 5.43 -13.53
C VAL A 330 -15.00 4.32 -13.83
N LYS A 331 -16.15 4.31 -13.15
CA LYS A 331 -17.21 3.33 -13.39
C LYS A 331 -17.76 3.36 -14.81
N GLU A 332 -17.84 4.54 -15.40
CA GLU A 332 -18.27 4.71 -16.81
C GLU A 332 -17.21 4.25 -17.83
N LEU A 333 -15.93 4.20 -17.43
CA LEU A 333 -14.82 3.78 -18.28
C LEU A 333 -14.59 2.27 -18.30
N LEU A 334 -15.05 1.54 -17.27
CA LEU A 334 -14.94 0.09 -17.10
C LEU A 334 -15.96 -0.68 -17.94
#